data_e00a5caef377e4c0ba22478efeaa7974
#
_entry.id   e00a5caef377e4c0ba22478efeaa7974
#
_cell.length_a   1.000
_cell.length_b   1.000
_cell.length_c   1.000
_cell.angle_alpha   90.00
_cell.angle_beta   90.00
_cell.angle_gamma   90.00
#
_symmetry.space_group_name_H-M   'P 1'
#
loop_
_entity.id
_entity.type
_entity.pdbx_description
1 polymer ?
#
loop_
_entity_poly.entity_id
_entity_poly.type
_entity_poly.pdbx_seq_one_letter_code
_entity_poly.pdbx_strand_id
1 'polypeptide(L)'
;MFKNRISRLVVVLSLGTAVCFIAGGALQAAQQDPAKPQEQKPAQPPKSPEKMTPVQQIRSQLGDGQDEQIKIGTDLVSLTVTVTDPYNRLVTGLDKQHFEIFEDKVKQEIRFFNDTDSPVSLGIIFDVSGSMKGKLDRARDALRAFIQTSHTDDDFFLVGFNNRANLLSEFSDGETLANKLTLVDARGQTALYDAAYLGIEKVKQGRHNRHAILMISDGQDNSSRYTYGELRKLLKEAGVQIYCIGIVEMGGGAGGTLDMQGQAILEEIAQVTGGKAFFPRSAAELEDATTRIALELRHQYSIGYEPTNVKRDGQWHKIKVSVKAPRGLSNLKVQHKEGYYAVVNKR
;
A
#
# COMPACT_ATOMS: atom_id res chain seq x y z
N MET A 1 -55.73 17.67 33.51
CA MET A 1 -56.49 18.84 33.02
C MET A 1 -55.84 19.25 31.71
N PHE A 2 -56.71 19.29 30.65
CA PHE A 2 -56.47 19.73 29.24
C PHE A 2 -55.43 18.95 28.41
N LYS A 3 -55.73 17.99 27.55
CA LYS A 3 -56.53 17.81 26.31
C LYS A 3 -56.49 18.99 25.32
N ASN A 4 -55.81 18.74 24.14
CA ASN A 4 -56.24 19.04 22.76
C ASN A 4 -55.19 18.47 21.81
N ARG A 5 -55.39 17.52 20.98
CA ARG A 5 -56.22 17.14 19.80
C ARG A 5 -56.36 18.28 18.79
N ILE A 6 -55.98 17.99 17.55
CA ILE A 6 -56.54 18.35 16.24
C ILE A 6 -55.36 18.32 15.24
N SER A 7 -55.36 17.86 14.02
CA SER A 7 -56.22 17.07 13.16
C SER A 7 -55.53 16.95 11.80
N ARG A 8 -55.79 15.89 11.17
CA ARG A 8 -55.47 15.45 9.80
C ARG A 8 -55.74 16.53 8.75
N LEU A 9 -54.91 16.57 7.69
CA LEU A 9 -55.40 16.85 6.34
C LEU A 9 -54.71 15.93 5.30
N VAL A 10 -55.52 15.04 4.76
CA VAL A 10 -55.26 14.21 3.56
C VAL A 10 -55.82 15.05 2.38
N VAL A 11 -54.99 15.24 1.32
CA VAL A 11 -55.55 15.64 0.02
C VAL A 11 -55.06 14.62 -1.02
N VAL A 12 -56.03 13.83 -1.44
CA VAL A 12 -56.00 13.02 -2.66
C VAL A 12 -56.60 13.85 -3.78
N LEU A 13 -55.97 13.96 -4.90
CA LEU A 13 -56.63 14.31 -6.14
C LEU A 13 -56.12 13.42 -7.27
N SER A 14 -57.08 12.78 -7.85
CA SER A 14 -57.04 11.81 -8.95
C SER A 14 -57.43 12.46 -10.29
N LEU A 15 -57.14 11.73 -11.31
CA LEU A 15 -57.74 11.68 -12.67
C LEU A 15 -57.25 12.61 -13.75
N GLY A 16 -57.00 11.95 -14.91
CA GLY A 16 -57.09 12.52 -16.22
C GLY A 16 -56.45 11.69 -17.32
N THR A 17 -57.12 10.59 -17.69
CA THR A 17 -56.90 9.80 -18.92
C THR A 17 -57.28 10.57 -20.17
N ALA A 18 -56.48 10.51 -21.24
CA ALA A 18 -56.99 10.68 -22.61
C ALA A 18 -56.21 9.81 -23.60
N VAL A 19 -56.89 8.80 -24.04
CA VAL A 19 -56.56 7.94 -25.18
C VAL A 19 -57.11 8.63 -26.44
N CYS A 20 -56.30 8.76 -27.50
CA CYS A 20 -56.80 9.01 -28.85
C CYS A 20 -56.14 8.03 -29.82
N PHE A 21 -56.90 7.05 -30.23
CA PHE A 21 -56.69 6.23 -31.45
C PHE A 21 -57.19 7.01 -32.64
N ILE A 22 -56.40 7.10 -33.72
CA ILE A 22 -56.94 7.23 -35.08
C ILE A 22 -56.17 6.27 -35.99
N ALA A 23 -56.93 5.36 -36.57
CA ALA A 23 -56.52 4.43 -37.59
C ALA A 23 -56.74 5.05 -38.98
N GLY A 24 -56.00 4.59 -39.94
CA GLY A 24 -56.48 4.61 -41.30
C GLY A 24 -55.49 4.99 -42.41
N GLY A 25 -55.28 4.10 -43.31
CA GLY A 25 -55.02 4.42 -44.71
C GLY A 25 -53.72 3.87 -45.32
N ALA A 26 -53.83 2.67 -45.85
CA ALA A 26 -52.86 2.12 -46.81
C ALA A 26 -52.91 2.87 -48.15
N LEU A 27 -51.73 3.13 -48.71
CA LEU A 27 -51.60 3.19 -50.17
C LEU A 27 -50.20 2.68 -50.59
N GLN A 28 -50.21 1.57 -51.33
CA GLN A 28 -49.05 1.06 -52.05
C GLN A 28 -48.79 1.93 -53.29
N ALA A 29 -47.56 2.32 -53.47
CA ALA A 29 -47.05 2.61 -54.83
C ALA A 29 -45.57 2.17 -54.86
N ALA A 30 -45.32 1.32 -55.86
CA ALA A 30 -44.01 0.75 -56.14
C ALA A 30 -43.10 1.76 -56.84
N GLN A 31 -41.84 1.46 -56.78
CA GLN A 31 -40.79 1.66 -57.77
C GLN A 31 -39.64 2.61 -57.49
N GLN A 32 -38.54 2.00 -57.71
CA GLN A 32 -37.24 2.45 -58.23
C GLN A 32 -36.13 2.69 -57.16
N ASP A 33 -35.24 1.71 -57.14
CA ASP A 33 -33.86 1.85 -56.63
C ASP A 33 -33.14 2.94 -57.45
N PRO A 34 -32.42 3.80 -56.73
CA PRO A 34 -31.18 4.34 -57.24
C PRO A 34 -30.01 4.12 -56.29
N ALA A 35 -28.98 3.53 -56.86
CA ALA A 35 -27.55 3.59 -56.55
C ALA A 35 -27.13 4.03 -55.12
N LYS A 36 -26.47 3.10 -54.42
CA LYS A 36 -25.66 3.36 -53.22
C LYS A 36 -24.64 4.48 -53.48
N PRO A 37 -24.62 5.53 -52.66
CA PRO A 37 -23.45 6.39 -52.56
C PRO A 37 -22.37 5.66 -51.74
N GLN A 38 -21.16 5.66 -52.23
CA GLN A 38 -19.96 5.22 -51.50
C GLN A 38 -19.80 6.07 -50.25
N GLU A 39 -19.81 5.45 -49.08
CA GLU A 39 -19.40 6.05 -47.83
C GLU A 39 -17.91 6.45 -47.90
N GLN A 40 -17.64 7.71 -48.05
CA GLN A 40 -16.32 8.30 -47.81
C GLN A 40 -16.05 8.25 -46.31
N LYS A 41 -15.09 7.42 -45.92
CA LYS A 41 -14.51 7.33 -44.56
C LYS A 41 -14.05 8.73 -44.16
N PRO A 42 -14.44 9.28 -42.97
CA PRO A 42 -13.96 10.57 -42.50
C PRO A 42 -12.45 10.52 -42.32
N ALA A 43 -11.75 11.52 -42.85
CA ALA A 43 -10.33 11.72 -42.65
C ALA A 43 -10.04 11.91 -41.13
N GLN A 44 -9.13 11.11 -40.60
CA GLN A 44 -8.64 11.25 -39.24
C GLN A 44 -7.94 12.64 -39.10
N PRO A 45 -8.17 13.38 -37.97
CA PRO A 45 -7.45 14.61 -37.72
C PRO A 45 -5.98 14.31 -37.56
N PRO A 46 -5.06 15.25 -37.90
CA PRO A 46 -3.62 15.06 -37.77
C PRO A 46 -3.27 14.79 -36.31
N LYS A 47 -2.52 13.70 -36.06
CA LYS A 47 -1.97 13.36 -34.75
C LYS A 47 -1.07 14.50 -34.30
N SER A 48 -1.35 15.10 -33.16
CA SER A 48 -0.45 16.00 -32.45
C SER A 48 0.87 15.29 -32.21
N PRO A 49 2.01 15.99 -32.24
CA PRO A 49 3.31 15.37 -32.00
C PRO A 49 3.32 14.75 -30.59
N GLU A 50 3.42 13.44 -30.55
CA GLU A 50 3.63 12.68 -29.32
C GLU A 50 4.91 13.18 -28.64
N LYS A 51 4.80 13.69 -27.41
CA LYS A 51 5.96 14.02 -26.60
C LYS A 51 6.74 12.73 -26.37
N MET A 52 7.92 12.62 -26.98
CA MET A 52 8.82 11.50 -26.75
C MET A 52 9.09 11.34 -25.26
N THR A 53 9.01 10.11 -24.77
CA THR A 53 9.40 9.79 -23.40
C THR A 53 10.92 10.04 -23.22
N PRO A 54 11.39 10.28 -21.99
CA PRO A 54 12.83 10.49 -21.71
C PRO A 54 13.71 9.38 -22.27
N VAL A 55 13.20 8.14 -22.32
CA VAL A 55 13.90 6.98 -22.92
C VAL A 55 14.04 7.11 -24.43
N GLN A 56 13.05 7.65 -25.13
CA GLN A 56 13.10 7.88 -26.58
C GLN A 56 14.02 9.05 -26.95
N GLN A 57 14.12 10.07 -26.10
CA GLN A 57 15.08 11.18 -26.29
C GLN A 57 16.54 10.75 -26.09
N ILE A 58 16.81 9.85 -25.16
CA ILE A 58 18.15 9.27 -24.97
C ILE A 58 18.52 8.40 -26.19
N ARG A 59 17.56 7.66 -26.75
CA ARG A 59 17.79 6.78 -27.90
C ARG A 59 18.11 7.54 -29.20
N SER A 60 17.58 8.75 -29.38
CA SER A 60 17.85 9.60 -30.54
C SER A 60 19.19 10.36 -30.47
N GLN A 61 19.82 10.41 -29.27
CA GLN A 61 21.14 11.04 -29.07
C GLN A 61 22.31 10.05 -29.15
N LEU A 62 22.03 8.75 -29.06
CA LEU A 62 23.01 7.68 -29.27
C LEU A 62 22.86 7.22 -30.72
N GLY A 63 23.75 7.75 -31.60
CA GLY A 63 23.74 7.43 -33.03
C GLY A 63 23.80 5.93 -33.31
N ASP A 64 23.24 5.53 -34.48
CA ASP A 64 23.20 4.17 -35.04
C ASP A 64 24.61 3.54 -35.08
N GLY A 65 24.94 2.81 -33.98
CA GLY A 65 26.16 2.04 -33.85
C GLY A 65 25.86 0.76 -33.09
N GLN A 66 25.67 -0.31 -33.87
CA GLN A 66 25.66 -1.73 -33.45
C GLN A 66 24.60 -2.12 -32.41
N ASP A 67 23.65 -2.95 -32.86
CA ASP A 67 22.69 -3.72 -32.08
C ASP A 67 23.38 -4.63 -31.05
N GLU A 68 23.90 -4.08 -29.98
CA GLU A 68 23.90 -4.74 -28.70
C GLU A 68 22.49 -4.55 -28.13
N GLN A 69 21.65 -5.55 -28.32
CA GLN A 69 20.41 -5.67 -27.57
C GLN A 69 20.75 -5.55 -26.09
N ILE A 70 20.60 -4.34 -25.54
CA ILE A 70 20.56 -4.14 -24.09
C ILE A 70 19.36 -4.96 -23.63
N LYS A 71 19.61 -6.19 -23.27
CA LYS A 71 18.67 -7.02 -22.51
C LYS A 71 18.45 -6.31 -21.18
N ILE A 72 17.46 -5.40 -21.13
CA ILE A 72 16.90 -4.89 -19.89
C ILE A 72 16.04 -6.05 -19.31
N GLY A 73 16.71 -7.09 -18.93
CA GLY A 73 16.21 -8.20 -18.14
C GLY A 73 17.05 -8.24 -16.88
N THR A 74 17.10 -7.14 -16.17
CA THR A 74 17.85 -7.07 -14.93
C THR A 74 17.03 -7.72 -13.83
N ASP A 75 17.47 -8.89 -13.38
CA ASP A 75 17.03 -9.49 -12.13
C ASP A 75 17.57 -8.65 -10.94
N LEU A 76 17.30 -7.33 -10.96
CA LEU A 76 17.74 -6.41 -9.91
C LEU A 76 16.96 -6.68 -8.63
N VAL A 77 17.62 -7.11 -7.59
CA VAL A 77 17.04 -7.25 -6.26
C VAL A 77 17.12 -5.90 -5.54
N SER A 78 15.95 -5.30 -5.29
CA SER A 78 15.84 -4.04 -4.55
C SER A 78 15.65 -4.29 -3.07
N LEU A 79 16.37 -3.53 -2.26
CA LEU A 79 16.33 -3.53 -0.81
C LEU A 79 16.06 -2.12 -0.30
N THR A 80 15.13 -2.02 0.65
CA THR A 80 14.98 -0.84 1.49
C THR A 80 15.65 -1.14 2.83
N VAL A 81 16.57 -0.29 3.25
CA VAL A 81 17.42 -0.50 4.43
C VAL A 81 17.29 0.69 5.36
N THR A 82 16.96 0.43 6.63
CA THR A 82 17.00 1.40 7.72
C THR A 82 18.20 1.12 8.62
N VAL A 83 18.96 2.14 8.95
CA VAL A 83 20.11 2.04 9.87
C VAL A 83 19.85 2.88 11.10
N THR A 84 20.02 2.27 12.27
CA THR A 84 19.89 2.97 13.56
C THR A 84 21.10 2.72 14.45
N ASP A 85 21.35 3.64 15.36
CA ASP A 85 22.34 3.48 16.43
C ASP A 85 21.78 2.59 17.58
N PRO A 86 22.58 2.27 18.60
CA PRO A 86 22.11 1.49 19.75
C PRO A 86 20.93 2.10 20.50
N TYR A 87 20.73 3.41 20.39
CA TYR A 87 19.65 4.17 21.03
C TYR A 87 18.40 4.29 20.11
N ASN A 88 18.38 3.53 19.01
CA ASN A 88 17.34 3.55 17.98
C ASN A 88 17.17 4.92 17.27
N ARG A 89 18.20 5.77 17.24
CA ARG A 89 18.22 7.00 16.43
C ARG A 89 18.63 6.64 15.01
N LEU A 90 17.97 7.25 14.02
CA LEU A 90 18.29 7.04 12.60
C LEU A 90 19.72 7.51 12.29
N VAL A 91 20.44 6.73 11.52
CA VAL A 91 21.76 7.07 10.98
C VAL A 91 21.60 7.33 9.50
N THR A 92 21.75 8.58 9.11
CA THR A 92 21.62 9.07 7.71
C THR A 92 22.97 9.51 7.17
N GLY A 93 23.07 9.71 5.84
CA GLY A 93 24.29 10.20 5.20
C GLY A 93 25.41 9.16 5.12
N LEU A 94 25.10 7.88 5.17
CA LEU A 94 26.05 6.81 4.89
C LEU A 94 26.19 6.62 3.38
N ASP A 95 27.43 6.66 2.87
CA ASP A 95 27.72 6.38 1.47
C ASP A 95 27.61 4.88 1.12
N LYS A 96 27.45 4.57 -0.16
CA LYS A 96 27.44 3.21 -0.71
C LYS A 96 28.57 2.32 -0.17
N GLN A 97 29.77 2.87 0.03
CA GLN A 97 30.96 2.14 0.52
C GLN A 97 30.83 1.59 1.93
N HIS A 98 29.90 2.13 2.74
CA HIS A 98 29.64 1.65 4.09
C HIS A 98 28.79 0.37 4.10
N PHE A 99 28.12 0.03 2.99
CA PHE A 99 27.21 -1.13 2.92
C PHE A 99 27.89 -2.33 2.29
N GLU A 100 27.64 -3.50 2.84
CA GLU A 100 28.00 -4.79 2.27
C GLU A 100 26.76 -5.68 2.24
N ILE A 101 26.45 -6.24 1.08
CA ILE A 101 25.32 -7.13 0.87
C ILE A 101 25.81 -8.54 0.63
N PHE A 102 25.18 -9.50 1.26
CA PHE A 102 25.43 -10.92 1.06
C PHE A 102 24.11 -11.62 0.74
N GLU A 103 24.13 -12.41 -0.33
CA GLU A 103 23.05 -13.34 -0.67
C GLU A 103 23.57 -14.75 -0.50
N ASP A 104 22.90 -15.58 0.31
CA ASP A 104 23.33 -16.93 0.64
C ASP A 104 24.81 -17.02 1.06
N LYS A 105 25.29 -16.03 1.81
CA LYS A 105 26.68 -15.84 2.26
C LYS A 105 27.66 -15.40 1.16
N VAL A 106 27.23 -15.22 -0.09
CA VAL A 106 28.05 -14.70 -1.18
C VAL A 106 27.91 -13.20 -1.24
N LYS A 107 29.05 -12.47 -1.23
CA LYS A 107 29.05 -11.00 -1.31
C LYS A 107 28.56 -10.55 -2.68
N GLN A 108 27.67 -9.57 -2.70
CA GLN A 108 27.06 -9.01 -3.89
C GLN A 108 27.58 -7.58 -4.14
N GLU A 109 27.67 -7.21 -5.42
CA GLU A 109 28.04 -5.86 -5.82
C GLU A 109 26.80 -4.96 -5.86
N ILE A 110 26.84 -3.83 -5.13
CA ILE A 110 25.78 -2.84 -5.16
C ILE A 110 25.79 -2.13 -6.52
N ARG A 111 24.72 -2.24 -7.29
CA ARG A 111 24.55 -1.57 -8.60
C ARG A 111 23.85 -0.24 -8.49
N PHE A 112 22.88 -0.15 -7.60
CA PHE A 112 22.08 1.03 -7.35
C PHE A 112 22.16 1.43 -5.87
N PHE A 113 22.28 2.72 -5.60
CA PHE A 113 22.26 3.27 -4.25
C PHE A 113 21.60 4.64 -4.25
N ASN A 114 20.62 4.86 -3.40
CA ASN A 114 19.96 6.14 -3.20
C ASN A 114 19.58 6.31 -1.73
N ASP A 115 19.88 7.48 -1.16
CA ASP A 115 19.57 7.90 0.21
C ASP A 115 18.71 9.17 0.27
N THR A 116 18.15 9.59 -0.87
CA THR A 116 17.33 10.80 -0.93
C THR A 116 15.95 10.59 -0.33
N ASP A 117 15.46 11.63 0.31
CA ASP A 117 14.04 11.71 0.72
C ASP A 117 13.18 11.68 -0.55
N SER A 118 12.31 10.69 -0.63
CA SER A 118 11.44 10.48 -1.78
C SER A 118 10.05 10.08 -1.29
N PRO A 119 8.98 10.58 -1.93
CA PRO A 119 7.63 10.26 -1.53
C PRO A 119 7.33 8.76 -1.66
N VAL A 120 6.37 8.30 -0.87
CA VAL A 120 5.99 6.89 -0.70
C VAL A 120 4.50 6.72 -1.00
N SER A 121 4.14 5.63 -1.67
CA SER A 121 2.74 5.20 -1.73
C SER A 121 2.44 4.31 -0.52
N LEU A 122 1.52 4.76 0.32
CA LEU A 122 1.25 4.22 1.65
C LEU A 122 -0.13 3.55 1.73
N GLY A 123 -0.12 2.28 2.11
CA GLY A 123 -1.34 1.57 2.47
C GLY A 123 -1.63 1.70 3.97
N ILE A 124 -2.81 2.17 4.32
CA ILE A 124 -3.27 2.17 5.70
C ILE A 124 -4.23 1.00 5.87
N ILE A 125 -3.87 0.06 6.76
CA ILE A 125 -4.71 -1.07 7.15
C ILE A 125 -5.21 -0.80 8.56
N PHE A 126 -6.51 -0.54 8.69
CA PHE A 126 -7.10 -0.03 9.90
C PHE A 126 -8.15 -0.98 10.47
N ASP A 127 -7.93 -1.42 11.69
CA ASP A 127 -8.82 -2.34 12.40
C ASP A 127 -10.07 -1.61 12.94
N VAL A 128 -11.23 -2.07 12.51
CA VAL A 128 -12.54 -1.59 12.96
C VAL A 128 -13.38 -2.75 13.53
N SER A 129 -12.73 -3.78 14.03
CA SER A 129 -13.34 -4.92 14.70
C SER A 129 -13.90 -4.56 16.09
N GLY A 130 -14.68 -5.49 16.67
CA GLY A 130 -15.28 -5.29 17.98
C GLY A 130 -14.27 -5.13 19.12
N SER A 131 -13.09 -5.75 19.04
CA SER A 131 -11.99 -5.61 20.02
C SER A 131 -11.38 -4.21 20.06
N MET A 132 -11.55 -3.44 18.97
CA MET A 132 -11.14 -2.03 18.89
C MET A 132 -12.11 -1.06 19.55
N LYS A 133 -13.26 -1.54 20.06
CA LYS A 133 -14.21 -0.69 20.80
C LYS A 133 -13.52 -0.06 22.02
N GLY A 134 -13.59 1.27 22.13
CA GLY A 134 -12.86 2.03 23.16
C GLY A 134 -11.40 2.34 22.83
N LYS A 135 -10.83 1.73 21.78
CA LYS A 135 -9.46 1.99 21.29
C LYS A 135 -9.44 2.84 20.01
N LEU A 136 -10.62 2.97 19.35
CA LEU A 136 -10.75 3.52 18.00
C LEU A 136 -10.30 4.99 17.91
N ASP A 137 -10.59 5.81 18.92
CA ASP A 137 -10.17 7.21 18.91
C ASP A 137 -8.65 7.35 18.98
N ARG A 138 -7.99 6.53 19.82
CA ARG A 138 -6.52 6.47 19.86
C ARG A 138 -5.93 6.02 18.52
N ALA A 139 -6.55 5.03 17.88
CA ALA A 139 -6.12 4.57 16.57
C ALA A 139 -6.28 5.66 15.49
N ARG A 140 -7.36 6.44 15.55
CA ARG A 140 -7.57 7.63 14.70
C ARG A 140 -6.52 8.72 14.95
N ASP A 141 -6.22 8.99 16.21
CA ASP A 141 -5.21 9.97 16.60
C ASP A 141 -3.81 9.53 16.11
N ALA A 142 -3.49 8.24 16.21
CA ALA A 142 -2.27 7.67 15.65
C ALA A 142 -2.17 7.95 14.13
N LEU A 143 -3.24 7.68 13.40
CA LEU A 143 -3.25 7.90 11.97
C LEU A 143 -3.13 9.39 11.61
N ARG A 144 -3.85 10.27 12.31
CA ARG A 144 -3.74 11.72 12.09
C ARG A 144 -2.32 12.22 12.34
N ALA A 145 -1.70 11.82 13.45
CA ALA A 145 -0.33 12.18 13.78
C ALA A 145 0.65 11.68 12.71
N PHE A 146 0.46 10.44 12.23
CA PHE A 146 1.27 9.87 11.16
C PHE A 146 1.14 10.68 9.86
N ILE A 147 -0.07 10.98 9.40
CA ILE A 147 -0.33 11.77 8.19
C ILE A 147 0.30 13.17 8.29
N GLN A 148 0.21 13.83 9.45
CA GLN A 148 0.78 15.16 9.65
C GLN A 148 2.32 15.19 9.59
N THR A 149 2.97 14.06 9.88
CA THR A 149 4.43 13.91 9.84
C THR A 149 4.96 13.29 8.56
N SER A 150 4.07 12.80 7.70
CA SER A 150 4.41 12.21 6.40
C SER A 150 4.84 13.26 5.38
N HIS A 151 5.42 12.82 4.26
CA HIS A 151 5.82 13.72 3.18
C HIS A 151 4.57 14.30 2.47
N THR A 152 4.62 15.56 2.05
CA THR A 152 3.47 16.24 1.41
C THR A 152 3.01 15.59 0.11
N ASP A 153 3.93 14.94 -0.60
CA ASP A 153 3.65 14.25 -1.86
C ASP A 153 3.30 12.77 -1.68
N ASP A 154 3.28 12.26 -0.44
CA ASP A 154 2.83 10.89 -0.19
C ASP A 154 1.38 10.72 -0.61
N ASP A 155 1.06 9.55 -1.18
CA ASP A 155 -0.31 9.16 -1.44
C ASP A 155 -0.73 7.97 -0.58
N PHE A 156 -2.00 7.97 -0.20
CA PHE A 156 -2.54 7.04 0.79
C PHE A 156 -3.77 6.34 0.26
N PHE A 157 -3.89 5.04 0.50
CA PHE A 157 -5.17 4.34 0.42
C PHE A 157 -5.54 3.73 1.77
N LEU A 158 -6.82 3.43 1.97
CA LEU A 158 -7.34 2.92 3.23
C LEU A 158 -8.08 1.61 3.05
N VAL A 159 -7.63 0.60 3.75
CA VAL A 159 -8.35 -0.66 3.97
C VAL A 159 -8.83 -0.69 5.41
N GLY A 160 -10.14 -0.74 5.59
CA GLY A 160 -10.75 -1.03 6.89
C GLY A 160 -11.13 -2.51 6.98
N PHE A 161 -10.98 -3.12 8.14
CA PHE A 161 -11.35 -4.52 8.30
C PHE A 161 -12.04 -4.83 9.63
N ASN A 162 -13.00 -5.73 9.54
CA ASN A 162 -13.66 -6.41 10.64
C ASN A 162 -13.93 -7.86 10.21
N ASN A 163 -15.18 -8.29 10.04
CA ASN A 163 -15.50 -9.61 9.49
C ASN A 163 -14.90 -9.85 8.10
N ARG A 164 -14.56 -8.79 7.38
CA ARG A 164 -13.95 -8.80 6.04
C ARG A 164 -13.08 -7.57 5.87
N ALA A 165 -12.09 -7.68 4.99
CA ALA A 165 -11.32 -6.55 4.51
C ALA A 165 -12.06 -5.80 3.41
N ASN A 166 -12.12 -4.46 3.50
CA ASN A 166 -12.78 -3.60 2.52
C ASN A 166 -11.89 -2.39 2.19
N LEU A 167 -11.79 -2.06 0.92
CA LEU A 167 -11.14 -0.82 0.49
C LEU A 167 -12.09 0.35 0.78
N LEU A 168 -11.75 1.18 1.75
CA LEU A 168 -12.55 2.34 2.17
C LEU A 168 -12.18 3.61 1.39
N SER A 169 -10.92 3.72 0.95
CA SER A 169 -10.45 4.81 0.10
C SER A 169 -9.44 4.31 -0.91
N GLU A 170 -9.62 4.70 -2.16
CA GLU A 170 -8.60 4.67 -3.19
C GLU A 170 -7.47 5.64 -2.84
N PHE A 171 -6.35 5.60 -3.59
CA PHE A 171 -5.24 6.52 -3.39
C PHE A 171 -5.70 7.97 -3.40
N SER A 172 -5.38 8.70 -2.34
CA SER A 172 -5.74 10.10 -2.11
C SER A 172 -4.71 10.76 -1.20
N ASP A 173 -4.86 12.06 -0.98
CA ASP A 173 -4.11 12.77 0.06
C ASP A 173 -4.52 12.33 1.47
N GLY A 174 -3.67 12.64 2.45
CA GLY A 174 -3.88 12.22 3.83
C GLY A 174 -5.10 12.86 4.51
N GLU A 175 -5.46 14.09 4.16
CA GLU A 175 -6.62 14.77 4.74
C GLU A 175 -7.93 14.10 4.32
N THR A 176 -8.06 13.81 3.03
CA THR A 176 -9.20 13.06 2.48
C THR A 176 -9.36 11.71 3.17
N LEU A 177 -8.25 11.01 3.40
CA LEU A 177 -8.24 9.70 4.06
C LEU A 177 -8.64 9.79 5.53
N ALA A 178 -8.10 10.76 6.29
CA ALA A 178 -8.42 10.96 7.70
C ALA A 178 -9.91 11.25 7.91
N ASN A 179 -10.54 12.02 7.02
CA ASN A 179 -11.96 12.34 7.08
C ASN A 179 -12.86 11.11 6.92
N LYS A 180 -12.46 10.13 6.09
CA LYS A 180 -13.23 8.88 5.90
C LYS A 180 -13.29 8.02 7.15
N LEU A 181 -12.25 8.02 7.99
CA LEU A 181 -12.21 7.25 9.23
C LEU A 181 -13.14 7.77 10.32
N THR A 182 -13.56 9.03 10.28
CA THR A 182 -14.49 9.58 11.29
C THR A 182 -15.86 8.90 11.28
N LEU A 183 -16.23 8.30 10.14
CA LEU A 183 -17.54 7.68 9.90
C LEU A 183 -17.59 6.18 10.20
N VAL A 184 -16.48 5.58 10.67
CA VAL A 184 -16.37 4.13 10.85
C VAL A 184 -16.52 3.76 12.31
N ASP A 185 -17.40 2.79 12.60
CA ASP A 185 -17.63 2.25 13.95
C ASP A 185 -16.96 0.89 14.14
N ALA A 186 -16.46 0.64 15.36
CA ALA A 186 -15.89 -0.64 15.74
C ALA A 186 -16.98 -1.70 15.98
N ARG A 187 -16.95 -2.79 15.17
CA ARG A 187 -17.90 -3.91 15.27
C ARG A 187 -17.43 -5.16 14.54
N GLY A 188 -17.96 -6.29 14.97
CA GLY A 188 -17.73 -7.58 14.28
C GLY A 188 -16.44 -8.27 14.70
N GLN A 189 -16.06 -9.26 13.91
CA GLN A 189 -14.86 -10.10 14.08
C GLN A 189 -13.64 -9.40 13.45
N THR A 190 -12.50 -10.13 13.35
CA THR A 190 -11.22 -9.55 12.90
C THR A 190 -10.63 -10.42 11.79
N ALA A 191 -10.60 -9.90 10.56
CA ALA A 191 -10.00 -10.55 9.39
C ALA A 191 -8.66 -9.86 9.03
N LEU A 192 -7.69 -9.92 9.93
CA LEU A 192 -6.39 -9.24 9.82
C LEU A 192 -5.58 -9.74 8.61
N TYR A 193 -5.53 -11.07 8.41
CA TYR A 193 -4.72 -11.66 7.32
C TYR A 193 -5.31 -11.32 5.95
N ASP A 194 -6.65 -11.34 5.82
CA ASP A 194 -7.34 -10.90 4.60
C ASP A 194 -7.04 -9.42 4.30
N ALA A 195 -6.98 -8.57 5.32
CA ALA A 195 -6.69 -7.16 5.19
C ALA A 195 -5.23 -6.90 4.79
N ALA A 196 -4.28 -7.63 5.38
CA ALA A 196 -2.89 -7.58 4.98
C ALA A 196 -2.72 -8.00 3.51
N TYR A 197 -3.41 -9.07 3.09
CA TYR A 197 -3.39 -9.54 1.71
C TYR A 197 -3.89 -8.47 0.73
N LEU A 198 -5.07 -7.89 1.01
CA LEU A 198 -5.66 -6.83 0.20
C LEU A 198 -4.74 -5.59 0.13
N GLY A 199 -4.17 -5.19 1.27
CA GLY A 199 -3.27 -4.04 1.35
C GLY A 199 -2.00 -4.23 0.54
N ILE A 200 -1.37 -5.41 0.61
CA ILE A 200 -0.16 -5.75 -0.14
C ILE A 200 -0.42 -5.71 -1.65
N GLU A 201 -1.55 -6.26 -2.11
CA GLU A 201 -1.88 -6.22 -3.55
C GLU A 201 -2.23 -4.80 -4.01
N LYS A 202 -2.89 -4.01 -3.15
CA LYS A 202 -3.28 -2.65 -3.50
C LYS A 202 -2.10 -1.66 -3.54
N VAL A 203 -1.16 -1.76 -2.59
CA VAL A 203 -0.05 -0.80 -2.50
C VAL A 203 0.86 -0.83 -3.73
N LYS A 204 0.96 -1.97 -4.42
CA LYS A 204 1.71 -2.12 -5.68
C LYS A 204 1.18 -1.24 -6.82
N GLN A 205 -0.06 -0.72 -6.71
CA GLN A 205 -0.69 0.16 -7.69
C GLN A 205 -0.42 1.65 -7.42
N GLY A 206 0.33 1.96 -6.36
CA GLY A 206 0.71 3.32 -6.01
C GLY A 206 1.61 3.96 -7.06
N ARG A 207 1.56 5.29 -7.14
CA ARG A 207 2.30 6.08 -8.16
C ARG A 207 3.80 6.21 -7.89
N HIS A 208 4.20 6.00 -6.63
CA HIS A 208 5.61 6.11 -6.22
C HIS A 208 6.32 4.77 -6.30
N ASN A 209 7.64 4.80 -6.54
CA ASN A 209 8.46 3.58 -6.57
C ASN A 209 8.67 2.96 -5.18
N ARG A 210 8.46 3.75 -4.11
CA ARG A 210 8.55 3.29 -2.72
C ARG A 210 7.16 2.97 -2.21
N HIS A 211 7.01 1.79 -1.67
CA HIS A 211 5.75 1.28 -1.16
C HIS A 211 5.91 0.83 0.29
N ALA A 212 5.00 1.24 1.16
CA ALA A 212 4.93 0.77 2.54
C ALA A 212 3.49 0.63 3.01
N ILE A 213 3.30 -0.09 4.12
CA ILE A 213 2.00 -0.26 4.76
C ILE A 213 2.15 0.12 6.23
N LEU A 214 1.20 0.90 6.72
CA LEU A 214 0.97 1.11 8.15
C LEU A 214 -0.27 0.34 8.57
N MET A 215 -0.09 -0.64 9.44
CA MET A 215 -1.16 -1.45 10.03
C MET A 215 -1.44 -0.97 11.45
N ILE A 216 -2.69 -0.68 11.76
CA ILE A 216 -3.14 -0.25 13.08
C ILE A 216 -4.21 -1.23 13.57
N SER A 217 -3.88 -2.07 14.56
CA SER A 217 -4.71 -3.17 15.06
C SER A 217 -4.27 -3.59 16.46
N ASP A 218 -5.04 -4.44 17.12
CA ASP A 218 -4.59 -5.17 18.32
C ASP A 218 -3.96 -6.54 17.99
N GLY A 219 -3.88 -6.90 16.71
CA GLY A 219 -3.16 -8.07 16.20
C GLY A 219 -3.93 -9.39 16.29
N GLN A 220 -5.18 -9.38 16.69
CA GLN A 220 -6.01 -10.58 16.69
C GLN A 220 -6.50 -10.93 15.29
N ASP A 221 -6.68 -12.22 15.01
CA ASP A 221 -7.35 -12.74 13.81
C ASP A 221 -8.27 -13.88 14.19
N ASN A 222 -9.54 -13.81 13.78
CA ASN A 222 -10.52 -14.85 14.03
C ASN A 222 -11.55 -15.04 12.90
N SER A 223 -11.36 -14.35 11.76
CA SER A 223 -12.33 -14.33 10.67
C SER A 223 -11.71 -14.34 9.27
N SER A 224 -10.40 -14.37 9.15
CA SER A 224 -9.74 -14.42 7.85
C SER A 224 -9.97 -15.76 7.14
N ARG A 225 -10.02 -15.70 5.83
CA ARG A 225 -10.04 -16.88 4.94
C ARG A 225 -8.64 -17.44 4.73
N TYR A 226 -7.64 -16.56 4.75
CA TYR A 226 -6.24 -16.95 4.66
C TYR A 226 -5.73 -17.41 6.02
N THR A 227 -4.88 -18.41 6.00
CA THR A 227 -4.14 -18.88 7.18
C THR A 227 -2.91 -18.00 7.43
N TYR A 228 -2.41 -18.02 8.65
CA TYR A 228 -1.15 -17.35 8.97
C TYR A 228 0.04 -17.83 8.10
N GLY A 229 0.09 -19.11 7.76
CA GLY A 229 1.13 -19.65 6.87
C GLY A 229 1.10 -19.07 5.47
N GLU A 230 -0.09 -18.88 4.90
CA GLU A 230 -0.29 -18.24 3.60
C GLU A 230 0.09 -16.77 3.64
N LEU A 231 -0.32 -16.04 4.69
CA LEU A 231 0.09 -14.65 4.90
C LEU A 231 1.62 -14.54 4.99
N ARG A 232 2.27 -15.39 5.79
CA ARG A 232 3.73 -15.38 5.95
C ARG A 232 4.48 -15.59 4.64
N LYS A 233 3.95 -16.46 3.76
CA LYS A 233 4.50 -16.66 2.42
C LYS A 233 4.35 -15.38 1.59
N LEU A 234 3.18 -14.77 1.57
CA LEU A 234 2.91 -13.52 0.86
C LEU A 234 3.83 -12.39 1.35
N LEU A 235 4.00 -12.22 2.66
CA LEU A 235 4.86 -11.20 3.25
C LEU A 235 6.32 -11.30 2.76
N LYS A 236 6.83 -12.53 2.62
CA LYS A 236 8.18 -12.78 2.09
C LYS A 236 8.33 -12.42 0.62
N GLU A 237 7.25 -12.56 -0.15
CA GLU A 237 7.22 -12.29 -1.60
C GLU A 237 6.91 -10.82 -1.92
N ALA A 238 6.24 -10.12 -1.02
CA ALA A 238 5.61 -8.83 -1.31
C ALA A 238 6.59 -7.70 -1.66
N GLY A 239 7.81 -7.72 -1.09
CA GLY A 239 8.77 -6.63 -1.27
C GLY A 239 8.31 -5.27 -0.70
N VAL A 240 7.28 -5.27 0.13
CA VAL A 240 6.67 -4.09 0.77
C VAL A 240 6.99 -4.12 2.25
N GLN A 241 7.45 -3.01 2.82
CA GLN A 241 7.65 -2.89 4.26
C GLN A 241 6.33 -2.63 4.98
N ILE A 242 6.10 -3.34 6.09
CA ILE A 242 4.91 -3.17 6.92
C ILE A 242 5.33 -2.70 8.30
N TYR A 243 4.85 -1.52 8.68
CA TYR A 243 4.94 -1.00 10.04
C TYR A 243 3.63 -1.30 10.76
N CYS A 244 3.72 -1.66 12.05
CA CYS A 244 2.55 -1.98 12.85
C CYS A 244 2.48 -1.07 14.08
N ILE A 245 1.29 -0.54 14.37
CA ILE A 245 0.97 0.11 15.65
C ILE A 245 -0.06 -0.77 16.34
N GLY A 246 0.38 -1.46 17.39
CA GLY A 246 -0.48 -2.29 18.22
C GLY A 246 -1.20 -1.45 19.27
N ILE A 247 -2.53 -1.37 19.19
CA ILE A 247 -3.34 -0.63 20.15
C ILE A 247 -3.73 -1.55 21.31
N VAL A 248 -2.94 -1.49 22.39
CA VAL A 248 -3.18 -2.26 23.62
C VAL A 248 -4.10 -1.52 24.59
N GLU A 249 -4.81 -2.23 25.45
CA GLU A 249 -5.67 -1.62 26.48
C GLU A 249 -4.84 -0.85 27.52
N MET A 250 -5.28 0.38 27.84
CA MET A 250 -4.76 1.19 28.93
C MET A 250 -5.52 0.86 30.21
N GLY A 251 -5.02 -0.04 31.00
CA GLY A 251 -5.67 -0.34 32.28
C GLY A 251 -5.23 -1.68 32.86
N GLY A 252 -4.05 -1.67 33.41
CA GLY A 252 -3.51 -2.51 34.44
C GLY A 252 -4.11 -3.89 34.64
N GLY A 253 -3.61 -4.83 34.05
CA GLY A 253 -3.57 -6.24 34.29
C GLY A 253 -2.61 -6.77 33.28
N ALA A 254 -1.70 -7.65 33.66
CA ALA A 254 -0.82 -8.30 32.73
C ALA A 254 -1.63 -8.70 31.49
N GLY A 255 -1.35 -8.08 30.34
CA GLY A 255 -2.11 -8.25 29.11
C GLY A 255 -2.45 -9.71 28.92
N GLY A 256 -3.73 -9.99 28.67
CA GLY A 256 -4.17 -11.37 28.57
C GLY A 256 -3.36 -12.11 27.51
N THR A 257 -3.36 -13.43 27.54
CA THR A 257 -2.65 -14.30 26.57
C THR A 257 -2.97 -13.91 25.11
N LEU A 258 -4.16 -13.40 24.85
CA LEU A 258 -4.60 -12.93 23.53
C LEU A 258 -3.87 -11.65 23.10
N ASP A 259 -3.63 -10.70 24.02
CA ASP A 259 -2.88 -9.48 23.71
C ASP A 259 -1.42 -9.80 23.40
N MET A 260 -0.80 -10.74 24.11
CA MET A 260 0.57 -11.19 23.83
C MET A 260 0.67 -11.90 22.47
N GLN A 261 -0.33 -12.70 22.12
CA GLN A 261 -0.37 -13.38 20.83
C GLN A 261 -0.55 -12.39 19.68
N GLY A 262 -1.45 -11.42 19.82
CA GLY A 262 -1.64 -10.35 18.84
C GLY A 262 -0.36 -9.52 18.64
N GLN A 263 0.32 -9.15 19.71
CA GLN A 263 1.61 -8.44 19.64
C GLN A 263 2.65 -9.26 18.88
N ALA A 264 2.79 -10.56 19.17
CA ALA A 264 3.74 -11.42 18.49
C ALA A 264 3.47 -11.53 16.97
N ILE A 265 2.18 -11.59 16.58
CA ILE A 265 1.78 -11.61 15.17
C ILE A 265 2.17 -10.30 14.48
N LEU A 266 1.88 -9.14 15.09
CA LEU A 266 2.25 -7.84 14.54
C LEU A 266 3.77 -7.65 14.44
N GLU A 267 4.51 -8.11 15.45
CA GLU A 267 5.97 -8.11 15.43
C GLU A 267 6.52 -8.95 14.28
N GLU A 268 5.99 -10.17 14.07
CA GLU A 268 6.45 -11.04 13.01
C GLU A 268 6.10 -10.50 11.62
N ILE A 269 4.88 -9.95 11.41
CA ILE A 269 4.49 -9.29 10.16
C ILE A 269 5.47 -8.16 9.82
N ALA A 270 5.78 -7.31 10.78
CA ALA A 270 6.69 -6.22 10.59
C ALA A 270 8.13 -6.72 10.31
N GLN A 271 8.64 -7.63 11.12
CA GLN A 271 10.01 -8.13 11.02
C GLN A 271 10.29 -8.83 9.68
N VAL A 272 9.39 -9.71 9.23
CA VAL A 272 9.55 -10.45 7.96
C VAL A 272 9.66 -9.51 6.76
N THR A 273 8.97 -8.37 6.82
CA THR A 273 8.95 -7.37 5.74
C THR A 273 10.05 -6.31 5.85
N GLY A 274 10.83 -6.33 6.93
CA GLY A 274 11.84 -5.31 7.21
C GLY A 274 11.27 -4.01 7.78
N GLY A 275 10.02 -4.03 8.26
CA GLY A 275 9.41 -2.95 9.02
C GLY A 275 9.58 -3.13 10.54
N LYS A 276 8.73 -2.47 11.33
CA LYS A 276 8.80 -2.47 12.79
C LYS A 276 7.43 -2.37 13.43
N ALA A 277 7.22 -3.06 14.55
CA ALA A 277 6.03 -2.95 15.37
C ALA A 277 6.27 -2.05 16.60
N PHE A 278 5.26 -1.26 16.94
CA PHE A 278 5.23 -0.37 18.10
C PHE A 278 3.98 -0.64 18.92
N PHE A 279 4.11 -0.63 20.25
CA PHE A 279 3.01 -0.91 21.17
C PHE A 279 2.89 0.22 22.21
N PRO A 280 2.43 1.41 21.78
CA PRO A 280 2.36 2.58 22.65
C PRO A 280 1.32 2.39 23.76
N ARG A 281 1.68 2.74 24.99
CA ARG A 281 0.83 2.68 26.18
C ARG A 281 0.28 4.03 26.61
N SER A 282 0.78 5.11 26.01
CA SER A 282 0.36 6.49 26.28
C SER A 282 0.22 7.28 25.00
N ALA A 283 -0.43 8.45 25.06
CA ALA A 283 -0.54 9.35 23.90
C ALA A 283 0.84 9.83 23.45
N ALA A 284 1.74 10.14 24.37
CA ALA A 284 3.11 10.57 24.04
C ALA A 284 3.91 9.47 23.33
N GLU A 285 3.81 8.20 23.79
CA GLU A 285 4.45 7.07 23.11
C GLU A 285 3.85 6.83 21.71
N LEU A 286 2.56 7.11 21.53
CA LEU A 286 1.87 6.98 20.24
C LEU A 286 2.39 8.03 19.24
N GLU A 287 2.50 9.29 19.67
CA GLU A 287 3.07 10.38 18.90
C GLU A 287 4.53 10.09 18.52
N ASP A 288 5.33 9.59 19.48
CA ASP A 288 6.72 9.19 19.24
C ASP A 288 6.81 8.04 18.22
N ALA A 289 5.95 7.03 18.31
CA ALA A 289 5.92 5.91 17.38
C ALA A 289 5.54 6.36 15.95
N THR A 290 4.52 7.19 15.79
CA THR A 290 4.10 7.71 14.49
C THR A 290 5.16 8.59 13.84
N THR A 291 5.76 9.48 14.61
CA THR A 291 6.88 10.33 14.17
C THR A 291 8.07 9.49 13.72
N ARG A 292 8.43 8.47 14.50
CA ARG A 292 9.53 7.56 14.13
C ARG A 292 9.25 6.81 12.83
N ILE A 293 8.04 6.28 12.63
CA ILE A 293 7.68 5.59 11.39
C ILE A 293 7.81 6.54 10.20
N ALA A 294 7.27 7.76 10.32
CA ALA A 294 7.36 8.76 9.25
C ALA A 294 8.81 9.13 8.93
N LEU A 295 9.65 9.34 9.95
CA LEU A 295 11.08 9.62 9.77
C LEU A 295 11.84 8.42 9.17
N GLU A 296 11.56 7.21 9.63
CA GLU A 296 12.15 6.00 9.06
C GLU A 296 11.81 5.87 7.58
N LEU A 297 10.55 6.07 7.20
CA LEU A 297 10.12 6.03 5.79
C LEU A 297 10.83 7.08 4.91
N ARG A 298 11.17 8.25 5.44
CA ARG A 298 11.87 9.31 4.71
C ARG A 298 13.36 9.05 4.54
N HIS A 299 14.00 8.46 5.54
CA HIS A 299 15.46 8.33 5.63
C HIS A 299 15.98 6.90 5.40
N GLN A 300 15.31 6.15 4.54
CA GLN A 300 15.71 4.81 4.15
C GLN A 300 16.72 4.86 2.99
N TYR A 301 17.66 3.93 3.02
CA TYR A 301 18.56 3.67 1.90
C TYR A 301 17.89 2.70 0.92
N SER A 302 17.79 3.09 -0.33
CA SER A 302 17.35 2.21 -1.42
C SER A 302 18.59 1.62 -2.10
N ILE A 303 18.76 0.31 -2.00
CA ILE A 303 19.94 -0.37 -2.50
C ILE A 303 19.50 -1.46 -3.49
N GLY A 304 20.17 -1.53 -4.64
CA GLY A 304 19.94 -2.55 -5.64
C GLY A 304 21.21 -3.32 -5.98
N TYR A 305 21.10 -4.64 -6.13
CA TYR A 305 22.19 -5.48 -6.60
C TYR A 305 21.68 -6.51 -7.61
N GLU A 306 22.58 -6.97 -8.48
CA GLU A 306 22.34 -8.09 -9.39
C GLU A 306 22.93 -9.35 -8.76
N PRO A 307 22.14 -10.41 -8.55
CA PRO A 307 22.66 -11.66 -8.00
C PRO A 307 23.77 -12.23 -8.87
N THR A 308 24.93 -12.54 -8.27
CA THR A 308 26.07 -13.13 -8.98
C THR A 308 25.73 -14.53 -9.54
N ASN A 309 24.85 -15.25 -8.85
CA ASN A 309 24.33 -16.55 -9.27
C ASN A 309 22.82 -16.43 -9.47
N VAL A 310 22.39 -16.01 -10.66
CA VAL A 310 20.96 -15.91 -10.99
C VAL A 310 20.38 -17.32 -11.04
N LYS A 311 19.81 -17.76 -9.93
CA LYS A 311 19.02 -18.98 -9.87
C LYS A 311 17.56 -18.63 -10.01
N ARG A 312 16.92 -19.17 -11.04
CA ARG A 312 15.47 -19.02 -11.26
C ARG A 312 14.74 -20.31 -10.85
N ASP A 313 15.00 -20.74 -9.62
CA ASP A 313 14.62 -22.06 -9.10
C ASP A 313 13.38 -21.99 -8.18
N GLY A 314 12.83 -20.81 -7.92
CA GLY A 314 11.72 -20.63 -7.00
C GLY A 314 12.08 -20.81 -5.53
N GLN A 315 13.39 -20.93 -5.20
CA GLN A 315 13.85 -21.13 -3.84
C GLN A 315 13.98 -19.79 -3.09
N TRP A 316 14.04 -19.91 -1.77
CA TRP A 316 14.27 -18.77 -0.89
C TRP A 316 15.75 -18.41 -0.84
N HIS A 317 16.11 -17.19 -1.17
CA HIS A 317 17.45 -16.62 -1.06
C HIS A 317 17.54 -15.70 0.14
N LYS A 318 18.43 -16.01 1.07
CA LYS A 318 18.61 -15.24 2.29
C LYS A 318 19.52 -14.04 2.02
N ILE A 319 19.07 -12.84 2.41
CA ILE A 319 19.84 -11.61 2.31
C ILE A 319 20.37 -11.23 3.70
N LYS A 320 21.60 -10.72 3.73
CA LYS A 320 22.19 -10.07 4.90
C LYS A 320 22.83 -8.78 4.44
N VAL A 321 22.43 -7.67 5.05
CA VAL A 321 23.09 -6.36 4.90
C VAL A 321 23.90 -6.10 6.15
N SER A 322 25.16 -5.69 5.99
CA SER A 322 26.03 -5.21 7.05
C SER A 322 26.53 -3.81 6.74
N VAL A 323 26.73 -3.02 7.79
CA VAL A 323 27.20 -1.64 7.67
C VAL A 323 28.52 -1.51 8.41
N LYS A 324 29.54 -1.01 7.67
CA LYS A 324 30.80 -0.58 8.26
C LYS A 324 30.60 0.80 8.86
N ALA A 325 30.56 0.86 10.18
CA ALA A 325 30.35 2.11 10.88
C ALA A 325 31.49 3.12 10.63
N PRO A 326 31.15 4.38 10.27
CA PRO A 326 32.15 5.46 10.25
C PRO A 326 32.77 5.70 11.64
N ARG A 327 33.89 6.44 11.68
CA ARG A 327 34.54 6.81 12.93
C ARG A 327 33.54 7.54 13.86
N GLY A 328 33.45 7.13 15.10
CA GLY A 328 32.55 7.71 16.10
C GLY A 328 31.17 7.05 16.21
N LEU A 329 30.82 6.14 15.31
CA LEU A 329 29.61 5.30 15.40
C LEU A 329 30.03 3.85 15.69
N SER A 330 29.24 3.15 16.49
CA SER A 330 29.47 1.73 16.77
C SER A 330 28.15 1.00 16.97
N ASN A 331 28.16 -0.31 16.81
CA ASN A 331 27.01 -1.18 17.06
C ASN A 331 25.73 -0.75 16.32
N LEU A 332 25.87 -0.39 15.04
CA LEU A 332 24.73 -0.03 14.20
C LEU A 332 23.81 -1.23 14.00
N LYS A 333 22.51 -0.98 14.11
CA LYS A 333 21.46 -1.95 13.80
C LYS A 333 20.99 -1.69 12.38
N VAL A 334 20.89 -2.76 11.59
CA VAL A 334 20.47 -2.70 10.17
C VAL A 334 19.18 -3.47 10.02
N GLN A 335 18.16 -2.82 9.52
CA GLN A 335 16.84 -3.40 9.30
C GLN A 335 16.56 -3.46 7.79
N HIS A 336 16.19 -4.61 7.30
CA HIS A 336 15.88 -4.90 5.90
C HIS A 336 15.06 -6.20 5.79
N LYS A 337 14.48 -6.49 4.63
CA LYS A 337 13.82 -7.80 4.39
C LYS A 337 14.82 -8.94 4.49
N GLU A 338 14.42 -10.10 5.02
CA GLU A 338 15.30 -11.24 5.27
C GLU A 338 15.76 -11.95 3.99
N GLY A 339 15.05 -11.80 2.88
CA GLY A 339 15.34 -12.49 1.63
C GLY A 339 14.22 -12.32 0.59
N TYR A 340 14.24 -13.17 -0.43
CA TYR A 340 13.22 -13.21 -1.48
C TYR A 340 13.12 -14.60 -2.09
N TYR A 341 12.00 -14.91 -2.77
CA TYR A 341 11.89 -16.11 -3.60
C TYR A 341 12.34 -15.77 -5.03
N ALA A 342 13.25 -16.57 -5.58
CA ALA A 342 13.68 -16.41 -6.95
C ALA A 342 12.51 -16.63 -7.93
N VAL A 343 12.46 -15.83 -8.99
CA VAL A 343 11.41 -15.98 -10.02
C VAL A 343 11.64 -17.27 -10.80
N VAL A 344 10.60 -18.10 -10.95
CA VAL A 344 10.68 -19.28 -11.81
C VAL A 344 10.42 -18.88 -13.26
N ASN A 345 11.32 -19.22 -14.17
CA ASN A 345 11.03 -19.12 -15.60
C ASN A 345 9.87 -20.09 -15.92
N LYS A 346 8.67 -19.59 -16.13
CA LYS A 346 7.64 -20.38 -16.79
C LYS A 346 8.12 -20.65 -18.23
N ARG A 347 8.49 -21.90 -18.50
CA ARG A 347 8.73 -22.40 -19.86
C ARG A 347 7.43 -22.43 -20.63
#